data_c1916af49a22a9810ab65718ad12cbb8
#
_entry.id   c1916af49a22a9810ab65718ad12cbb8
#
_cell.length_a   1.000
_cell.length_b   1.000
_cell.length_c   1.000
_cell.angle_alpha   90.00
_cell.angle_beta   90.00
_cell.angle_gamma   90.00
#
_symmetry.space_group_name_H-M   'P 1'
#
loop_
_entity.id
_entity.type
_entity.pdbx_description
1 polymer ?
#
loop_
_entity_poly.entity_id
_entity_poly.type
_entity_poly.pdbx_seq_one_letter_code
_entity_poly.pdbx_strand_id
1 'polypeptide(L)'
;MAKGKQPAAATTYTHWLVKAEPESRIEKGVDVKFSIDDLERVKVSSWEGVRNHQANSYLRDQMKKDHLCLFYASNCKVPGVTGIAKVVKEGYPDHNAWDPKHPYYDPKSDPDKPRWYMVDVEFVSKLPHPVPLSLLQQLSTLSPSPSSSSTLPESLSYLSPTFLSSLSDSTLLRRGRLSVQPCEEGFFEGVREMGERGGWEDWEWKKAAGAKKGVKGKRAKKEVEEVEEEDVDGEKGGEEGEKEAMGRRSKRAKKA
;
A
#
# COMPACT_ATOMS: atom_id res chain seq x y z
N MET A 1 -39.18 1.29 -27.17
CA MET A 1 -39.17 1.64 -25.74
C MET A 1 -37.86 1.14 -25.12
N ALA A 2 -36.95 2.04 -24.87
CA ALA A 2 -35.68 1.70 -24.24
C ALA A 2 -35.90 1.45 -22.73
N LYS A 3 -35.61 0.24 -22.25
CA LYS A 3 -35.62 -0.07 -20.82
C LYS A 3 -34.46 0.68 -20.16
N GLY A 4 -34.77 1.75 -19.44
CA GLY A 4 -33.82 2.45 -18.58
C GLY A 4 -33.32 1.49 -17.53
N LYS A 5 -32.00 1.22 -17.56
CA LYS A 5 -31.26 0.47 -16.51
C LYS A 5 -31.31 1.34 -15.27
N GLN A 6 -32.09 0.96 -14.25
CA GLN A 6 -32.04 1.63 -12.96
C GLN A 6 -30.60 1.56 -12.43
N PRO A 7 -30.04 2.67 -11.92
CA PRO A 7 -28.74 2.61 -11.28
C PRO A 7 -28.83 1.66 -10.07
N ALA A 8 -27.93 0.69 -10.00
CA ALA A 8 -27.80 -0.17 -8.83
C ALA A 8 -27.61 0.73 -7.61
N ALA A 9 -28.35 0.46 -6.53
CA ALA A 9 -28.20 1.17 -5.27
C ALA A 9 -26.71 1.14 -4.87
N ALA A 10 -26.13 2.31 -4.62
CA ALA A 10 -24.74 2.41 -4.22
C ALA A 10 -24.59 1.68 -2.88
N THR A 11 -23.76 0.65 -2.84
CA THR A 11 -23.45 -0.06 -1.59
C THR A 11 -22.78 0.93 -0.63
N THR A 12 -23.40 1.18 0.51
CA THR A 12 -22.87 2.07 1.54
C THR A 12 -22.01 1.23 2.49
N TYR A 13 -20.70 1.47 2.50
CA TYR A 13 -19.77 0.82 3.42
C TYR A 13 -19.57 1.67 4.67
N THR A 14 -19.52 1.02 5.82
CA THR A 14 -19.20 1.64 7.12
C THR A 14 -17.86 1.15 7.68
N HIS A 15 -17.28 0.14 7.02
CA HIS A 15 -16.02 -0.48 7.40
C HIS A 15 -15.01 -0.40 6.25
N TRP A 16 -13.75 -0.17 6.60
CA TRP A 16 -12.67 0.07 5.66
C TRP A 16 -11.42 -0.70 6.02
N LEU A 17 -10.49 -0.82 5.09
CA LEU A 17 -9.12 -1.24 5.33
C LEU A 17 -8.20 -0.15 4.78
N VAL A 18 -7.27 0.31 5.61
CA VAL A 18 -6.28 1.33 5.28
C VAL A 18 -4.88 0.75 5.43
N LYS A 19 -4.01 0.96 4.43
CA LYS A 19 -2.67 0.36 4.38
C LYS A 19 -1.60 1.37 4.71
N ALA A 20 -0.76 1.02 5.68
CA ALA A 20 0.45 1.75 6.05
C ALA A 20 1.69 0.85 5.90
N GLU A 21 2.88 1.44 5.93
CA GLU A 21 4.16 0.74 5.83
C GLU A 21 4.89 0.84 7.17
N PRO A 22 5.00 -0.26 7.94
CA PRO A 22 5.59 -0.21 9.29
C PRO A 22 7.11 -0.19 9.29
N GLU A 23 7.75 -0.54 8.17
CA GLU A 23 9.21 -0.56 8.03
C GLU A 23 9.72 0.73 7.38
N SER A 24 10.94 1.14 7.72
CA SER A 24 11.55 2.36 7.19
C SER A 24 11.69 2.28 5.66
N ARG A 25 11.16 3.28 4.98
CA ARG A 25 11.30 3.48 3.55
C ARG A 25 11.52 4.96 3.26
N ILE A 26 12.65 5.28 2.66
CA ILE A 26 12.96 6.65 2.30
C ILE A 26 12.33 6.99 0.94
N GLU A 27 11.47 7.99 0.93
CA GLU A 27 10.85 8.55 -0.27
C GLU A 27 11.20 10.02 -0.37
N LYS A 28 11.91 10.43 -1.42
CA LYS A 28 12.41 11.80 -1.60
C LYS A 28 13.14 12.37 -0.35
N GLY A 29 13.89 11.53 0.36
CA GLY A 29 14.67 11.94 1.55
C GLY A 29 13.89 11.96 2.86
N VAL A 30 12.59 11.60 2.85
CA VAL A 30 11.74 11.49 4.05
C VAL A 30 11.45 10.02 4.34
N ASP A 31 11.56 9.60 5.59
CA ASP A 31 11.12 8.28 6.02
C ASP A 31 9.58 8.27 6.14
N VAL A 32 8.93 7.49 5.28
CA VAL A 32 7.46 7.37 5.24
C VAL A 32 6.92 6.23 6.10
N LYS A 33 7.75 5.71 7.00
CA LYS A 33 7.36 4.68 7.97
C LYS A 33 6.17 5.15 8.80
N PHE A 34 5.15 4.29 8.89
CA PHE A 34 4.00 4.50 9.78
C PHE A 34 3.41 3.16 10.19
N SER A 35 3.46 2.85 11.48
CA SER A 35 2.95 1.62 12.09
C SER A 35 1.72 1.89 12.95
N ILE A 36 1.07 0.82 13.42
CA ILE A 36 -0.03 0.95 14.41
C ILE A 36 0.48 1.55 15.73
N ASP A 37 1.75 1.27 16.11
CA ASP A 37 2.37 1.86 17.29
C ASP A 37 2.61 3.37 17.12
N ASP A 38 2.92 3.82 15.90
CA ASP A 38 3.03 5.24 15.59
C ASP A 38 1.65 5.92 15.69
N LEU A 39 0.58 5.29 15.17
CA LEU A 39 -0.77 5.82 15.31
C LEU A 39 -1.21 5.85 16.79
N GLU A 40 -0.87 4.81 17.57
CA GLU A 40 -1.15 4.79 19.02
C GLU A 40 -0.46 5.95 19.73
N ARG A 41 0.78 6.26 19.38
CA ARG A 41 1.55 7.35 19.98
C ARG A 41 0.99 8.74 19.63
N VAL A 42 0.62 8.96 18.35
CA VAL A 42 0.10 10.27 17.90
C VAL A 42 -1.40 10.44 18.13
N LYS A 43 -2.12 9.35 18.41
CA LYS A 43 -3.57 9.24 18.63
C LYS A 43 -4.42 9.52 17.40
N VAL A 44 -4.18 10.59 16.68
CA VAL A 44 -4.88 10.97 15.45
C VAL A 44 -3.86 11.30 14.37
N SER A 45 -4.08 10.84 13.16
CA SER A 45 -3.23 11.13 12.01
C SER A 45 -4.07 11.39 10.77
N SER A 46 -3.62 12.33 9.95
CA SER A 46 -4.14 12.50 8.59
C SER A 46 -3.72 11.30 7.73
N TRP A 47 -4.67 10.75 6.96
CA TRP A 47 -4.44 9.64 6.03
C TRP A 47 -4.19 10.20 4.64
N GLU A 48 -3.01 10.75 4.47
CA GLU A 48 -2.56 11.49 3.30
C GLU A 48 -1.84 10.61 2.27
N GLY A 49 -1.41 11.20 1.17
CA GLY A 49 -0.53 10.54 0.20
C GLY A 49 -1.21 9.50 -0.68
N VAL A 50 -2.54 9.39 -0.66
CA VAL A 50 -3.28 8.45 -1.52
C VAL A 50 -3.36 9.01 -2.94
N ARG A 51 -2.68 8.33 -3.89
CA ARG A 51 -2.58 8.76 -5.30
C ARG A 51 -3.22 7.78 -6.29
N ASN A 52 -4.09 6.91 -5.81
CA ASN A 52 -4.96 6.08 -6.62
C ASN A 52 -6.36 6.70 -6.68
N HIS A 53 -6.91 6.91 -7.88
CA HIS A 53 -8.20 7.60 -8.07
C HIS A 53 -9.38 6.90 -7.40
N GLN A 54 -9.42 5.56 -7.39
CA GLN A 54 -10.48 4.81 -6.74
C GLN A 54 -10.38 4.93 -5.21
N ALA A 55 -9.19 4.76 -4.64
CA ALA A 55 -8.96 4.94 -3.21
C ALA A 55 -9.28 6.39 -2.77
N ASN A 56 -8.89 7.37 -3.59
CA ASN A 56 -9.19 8.78 -3.35
C ASN A 56 -10.70 9.07 -3.36
N SER A 57 -11.48 8.44 -4.26
CA SER A 57 -12.94 8.62 -4.25
C SER A 57 -13.59 8.06 -2.97
N TYR A 58 -13.03 7.00 -2.39
CA TYR A 58 -13.48 6.49 -1.10
C TYR A 58 -13.22 7.49 0.03
N LEU A 59 -12.00 8.06 0.10
CA LEU A 59 -11.65 9.08 1.09
C LEU A 59 -12.54 10.32 0.96
N ARG A 60 -12.72 10.81 -0.27
CA ARG A 60 -13.47 12.05 -0.54
C ARG A 60 -14.96 11.92 -0.24
N ASP A 61 -15.59 10.81 -0.70
CA ASP A 61 -17.04 10.74 -0.82
C ASP A 61 -17.69 9.78 0.17
N GLN A 62 -16.99 8.69 0.57
CA GLN A 62 -17.63 7.55 1.20
C GLN A 62 -17.18 7.30 2.65
N MET A 63 -15.93 7.62 3.00
CA MET A 63 -15.47 7.47 4.38
C MET A 63 -16.06 8.58 5.25
N LYS A 64 -16.89 8.19 6.21
CA LYS A 64 -17.62 9.10 7.09
C LYS A 64 -17.12 9.00 8.52
N LYS A 65 -17.39 10.05 9.30
CA LYS A 65 -17.09 10.04 10.74
C LYS A 65 -17.67 8.79 11.39
N ASP A 66 -16.91 8.24 12.33
CA ASP A 66 -17.20 7.03 13.10
C ASP A 66 -17.13 5.71 12.31
N HIS A 67 -16.83 5.73 11.00
CA HIS A 67 -16.51 4.53 10.27
C HIS A 67 -15.23 3.87 10.81
N LEU A 68 -15.25 2.53 10.93
CA LEU A 68 -14.11 1.76 11.43
C LEU A 68 -13.18 1.32 10.30
N CYS A 69 -11.89 1.23 10.63
CA CYS A 69 -10.84 0.87 9.69
C CYS A 69 -9.96 -0.25 10.25
N LEU A 70 -9.82 -1.34 9.51
CA LEU A 70 -8.72 -2.29 9.71
C LEU A 70 -7.40 -1.58 9.34
N PHE A 71 -6.49 -1.45 10.30
CA PHE A 71 -5.15 -0.92 10.05
C PHE A 71 -4.25 -2.05 9.57
N TYR A 72 -3.82 -1.97 8.30
CA TYR A 72 -3.09 -3.02 7.64
C TYR A 72 -1.62 -2.63 7.42
N ALA A 73 -0.72 -3.43 7.97
CA ALA A 73 0.72 -3.34 7.72
C ALA A 73 1.05 -3.95 6.35
N SER A 74 1.50 -3.10 5.42
CA SER A 74 1.89 -3.48 4.05
C SER A 74 3.39 -3.31 3.83
N ASN A 75 3.91 -3.88 2.74
CA ASN A 75 5.31 -3.74 2.34
C ASN A 75 6.32 -4.08 3.45
N CYS A 76 6.04 -5.14 4.21
CA CYS A 76 6.86 -5.63 5.32
C CYS A 76 6.99 -7.15 5.25
N LYS A 77 7.82 -7.72 6.14
CA LYS A 77 8.10 -9.16 6.17
C LYS A 77 6.86 -10.02 6.35
N VAL A 78 5.91 -9.60 7.18
CA VAL A 78 4.64 -10.30 7.43
C VAL A 78 3.49 -9.30 7.26
N PRO A 79 2.98 -9.10 6.04
CA PRO A 79 1.85 -8.21 5.81
C PRO A 79 0.59 -8.74 6.48
N GLY A 80 -0.22 -7.85 7.06
CA GLY A 80 -1.45 -8.26 7.75
C GLY A 80 -2.12 -7.12 8.52
N VAL A 81 -3.26 -7.42 9.13
CA VAL A 81 -3.99 -6.47 9.97
C VAL A 81 -3.37 -6.46 11.36
N THR A 82 -3.03 -5.28 11.86
CA THR A 82 -2.30 -5.09 13.13
C THR A 82 -3.08 -4.27 14.15
N GLY A 83 -4.18 -3.63 13.74
CA GLY A 83 -4.98 -2.80 14.65
C GLY A 83 -6.27 -2.32 14.02
N ILE A 84 -6.99 -1.54 14.80
CA ILE A 84 -8.25 -0.88 14.44
C ILE A 84 -8.07 0.63 14.60
N ALA A 85 -8.55 1.37 13.62
CA ALA A 85 -8.66 2.82 13.66
C ALA A 85 -10.12 3.24 13.37
N LYS A 86 -10.41 4.52 13.59
CA LYS A 86 -11.73 5.11 13.35
C LYS A 86 -11.58 6.44 12.61
N VAL A 87 -12.44 6.71 11.66
CA VAL A 87 -12.50 8.01 10.98
C VAL A 87 -13.04 9.06 11.94
N VAL A 88 -12.31 10.14 12.17
CA VAL A 88 -12.72 11.25 13.03
C VAL A 88 -12.95 12.55 12.26
N LYS A 89 -12.40 12.65 11.04
CA LYS A 89 -12.67 13.76 10.11
C LYS A 89 -12.87 13.22 8.71
N GLU A 90 -13.97 13.61 8.09
CA GLU A 90 -14.34 13.20 6.73
C GLU A 90 -13.42 13.83 5.67
N GLY A 91 -13.60 13.43 4.42
CA GLY A 91 -12.76 13.81 3.31
C GLY A 91 -12.56 15.32 3.13
N TYR A 92 -11.30 15.75 3.15
CA TYR A 92 -10.87 17.11 2.89
C TYR A 92 -9.64 17.12 1.98
N PRO A 93 -9.32 18.25 1.31
CA PRO A 93 -8.20 18.31 0.39
C PRO A 93 -6.87 17.91 1.02
N ASP A 94 -6.12 17.02 0.35
CA ASP A 94 -4.76 16.66 0.72
C ASP A 94 -3.80 17.78 0.29
N HIS A 95 -3.56 18.72 1.19
CA HIS A 95 -2.70 19.88 0.98
C HIS A 95 -1.22 19.51 0.78
N ASN A 96 -0.79 18.33 1.21
CA ASN A 96 0.56 17.84 0.98
C ASN A 96 0.84 17.53 -0.50
N ALA A 97 -0.22 17.36 -1.30
CA ALA A 97 -0.09 17.21 -2.75
C ALA A 97 0.43 18.49 -3.45
N TRP A 98 0.40 19.64 -2.79
CA TRP A 98 0.83 20.92 -3.35
C TRP A 98 2.24 21.33 -2.94
N ASP A 99 2.82 20.68 -1.91
CA ASP A 99 4.19 20.97 -1.46
C ASP A 99 5.21 20.18 -2.30
N PRO A 100 6.05 20.86 -3.14
CA PRO A 100 7.07 20.18 -3.95
C PRO A 100 8.11 19.40 -3.14
N LYS A 101 8.28 19.70 -1.86
CA LYS A 101 9.21 19.01 -0.95
C LYS A 101 8.59 17.74 -0.37
N HIS A 102 7.27 17.63 -0.40
CA HIS A 102 6.59 16.48 0.18
C HIS A 102 6.77 15.21 -0.66
N PRO A 103 6.96 14.02 -0.05
CA PRO A 103 7.11 12.75 -0.78
C PRO A 103 6.00 12.49 -1.79
N TYR A 104 4.77 12.82 -1.45
CA TYR A 104 3.57 12.58 -2.26
C TYR A 104 3.09 13.81 -3.06
N TYR A 105 4.00 14.74 -3.36
CA TYR A 105 3.70 15.88 -4.24
C TYR A 105 3.18 15.44 -5.61
N ASP A 106 2.12 16.08 -6.08
CA ASP A 106 1.59 15.94 -7.44
C ASP A 106 1.57 17.30 -8.15
N PRO A 107 2.44 17.53 -9.16
CA PRO A 107 2.52 18.82 -9.86
C PRO A 107 1.23 19.16 -10.64
N LYS A 108 0.29 18.22 -10.76
CA LYS A 108 -1.02 18.42 -11.42
C LYS A 108 -2.12 18.77 -10.42
N SER A 109 -1.82 18.83 -9.12
CA SER A 109 -2.78 19.20 -8.09
C SER A 109 -2.67 20.69 -7.79
N ASP A 110 -3.83 21.36 -7.65
CA ASP A 110 -3.97 22.80 -7.47
C ASP A 110 -4.80 23.05 -6.20
N PRO A 111 -4.41 23.99 -5.33
CA PRO A 111 -5.21 24.40 -4.16
C PRO A 111 -6.64 24.82 -4.50
N ASP A 112 -6.81 25.56 -5.60
CA ASP A 112 -8.11 26.08 -6.04
C ASP A 112 -8.98 24.96 -6.69
N LYS A 113 -8.31 23.86 -7.10
CA LYS A 113 -8.98 22.70 -7.71
C LYS A 113 -8.38 21.41 -7.17
N PRO A 114 -8.63 21.06 -5.90
CA PRO A 114 -8.05 19.90 -5.25
C PRO A 114 -8.36 18.61 -6.00
N ARG A 115 -7.30 17.82 -6.20
CA ARG A 115 -7.39 16.54 -6.91
C ARG A 115 -7.41 15.36 -5.96
N TRP A 116 -6.70 15.50 -4.85
CA TRP A 116 -6.49 14.47 -3.84
C TRP A 116 -7.11 14.86 -2.52
N TYR A 117 -7.63 13.87 -1.82
CA TYR A 117 -8.33 14.03 -0.56
C TYR A 117 -7.75 13.09 0.48
N MET A 118 -7.89 13.44 1.74
CA MET A 118 -7.50 12.67 2.91
C MET A 118 -8.60 12.73 3.96
N VAL A 119 -8.53 11.82 4.92
CA VAL A 119 -9.38 11.77 6.13
C VAL A 119 -8.46 11.80 7.34
N ASP A 120 -8.97 12.12 8.53
CA ASP A 120 -8.24 11.86 9.76
C ASP A 120 -8.74 10.57 10.39
N VAL A 121 -7.79 9.74 10.85
CA VAL A 121 -8.07 8.50 11.57
C VAL A 121 -7.51 8.56 12.97
N GLU A 122 -8.28 8.04 13.91
CA GLU A 122 -7.94 7.91 15.34
C GLU A 122 -7.58 6.46 15.65
N PHE A 123 -6.59 6.26 16.49
CA PHE A 123 -6.26 4.97 17.07
C PHE A 123 -7.41 4.45 17.93
N VAL A 124 -7.85 3.21 17.71
CA VAL A 124 -8.84 2.53 18.53
C VAL A 124 -8.18 1.44 19.37
N SER A 125 -7.53 0.49 18.72
CA SER A 125 -6.86 -0.60 19.42
C SER A 125 -5.76 -1.24 18.56
N LYS A 126 -4.78 -1.81 19.23
CA LYS A 126 -3.83 -2.76 18.64
C LYS A 126 -4.38 -4.17 18.79
N LEU A 127 -4.24 -4.99 17.78
CA LEU A 127 -4.65 -6.39 17.87
C LEU A 127 -3.58 -7.21 18.64
N PRO A 128 -3.95 -7.92 19.71
CA PRO A 128 -3.05 -8.84 20.42
C PRO A 128 -2.40 -9.87 19.49
N HIS A 129 -3.17 -10.34 18.50
CA HIS A 129 -2.76 -11.32 17.49
C HIS A 129 -2.87 -10.68 16.11
N PRO A 130 -1.78 -10.08 15.54
CA PRO A 130 -1.82 -9.55 14.18
C PRO A 130 -2.23 -10.62 13.17
N VAL A 131 -3.22 -10.31 12.32
CA VAL A 131 -3.80 -11.28 11.38
C VAL A 131 -3.08 -11.23 10.04
N PRO A 132 -2.23 -12.23 9.69
CA PRO A 132 -1.44 -12.21 8.47
C PRO A 132 -2.28 -12.38 7.21
N LEU A 133 -1.88 -11.69 6.11
CA LEU A 133 -2.50 -11.88 4.80
C LEU A 133 -2.46 -13.34 4.33
N SER A 134 -1.35 -14.04 4.55
CA SER A 134 -1.19 -15.44 4.16
C SER A 134 -2.16 -16.37 4.86
N LEU A 135 -2.54 -16.05 6.11
CA LEU A 135 -3.57 -16.78 6.84
C LEU A 135 -4.95 -16.56 6.19
N LEU A 136 -5.32 -15.31 5.90
CA LEU A 136 -6.59 -14.99 5.22
C LEU A 136 -6.67 -15.64 3.84
N GLN A 137 -5.56 -15.66 3.10
CA GLN A 137 -5.47 -16.37 1.80
C GLN A 137 -5.70 -17.87 1.96
N GLN A 138 -5.11 -18.50 2.97
CA GLN A 138 -5.35 -19.93 3.21
C GLN A 138 -6.78 -20.20 3.63
N LEU A 139 -7.34 -19.43 4.57
CA LEU A 139 -8.72 -19.55 4.98
C LEU A 139 -9.70 -19.43 3.79
N SER A 140 -9.40 -18.53 2.85
CA SER A 140 -10.24 -18.37 1.65
C SER A 140 -10.26 -19.60 0.73
N THR A 141 -9.26 -20.49 0.84
CA THR A 141 -9.22 -21.76 0.08
C THR A 141 -10.00 -22.88 0.78
N LEU A 142 -10.29 -22.72 2.07
CA LEU A 142 -11.05 -23.67 2.88
C LEU A 142 -12.57 -23.47 2.79
N SER A 143 -13.02 -22.64 1.84
CA SER A 143 -14.44 -22.35 1.60
C SER A 143 -15.32 -23.60 1.73
N PRO A 144 -16.48 -23.53 2.36
CA PRO A 144 -17.29 -24.67 2.71
C PRO A 144 -17.85 -25.36 1.44
N SER A 145 -17.04 -26.20 0.84
CA SER A 145 -17.52 -27.22 -0.11
C SER A 145 -17.75 -28.50 0.68
N PRO A 146 -18.92 -29.13 0.58
CA PRO A 146 -19.21 -30.38 1.29
C PRO A 146 -18.28 -31.54 0.91
N SER A 147 -17.41 -31.36 -0.09
CA SER A 147 -16.44 -32.35 -0.57
C SER A 147 -14.98 -32.09 -0.17
N SER A 148 -14.68 -30.99 0.53
CA SER A 148 -13.30 -30.65 0.93
C SER A 148 -13.03 -31.23 2.33
N SER A 149 -12.08 -32.15 2.43
CA SER A 149 -11.63 -32.79 3.68
C SER A 149 -10.76 -31.88 4.56
N SER A 150 -10.58 -30.63 4.20
CA SER A 150 -9.81 -29.64 4.99
C SER A 150 -10.74 -28.96 5.99
N THR A 151 -10.80 -29.52 7.20
CA THR A 151 -11.49 -28.91 8.34
C THR A 151 -10.66 -27.81 8.96
N LEU A 152 -11.35 -26.74 9.39
CA LEU A 152 -10.72 -25.72 10.24
C LEU A 152 -10.18 -26.39 11.51
N PRO A 153 -9.02 -25.93 12.03
CA PRO A 153 -8.58 -26.32 13.36
C PRO A 153 -9.66 -26.02 14.40
N GLU A 154 -9.77 -26.85 15.43
CA GLU A 154 -10.71 -26.64 16.53
C GLU A 154 -10.51 -25.26 17.18
N SER A 155 -9.27 -24.80 17.27
CA SER A 155 -8.91 -23.48 17.76
C SER A 155 -9.50 -22.30 16.96
N LEU A 156 -9.95 -22.54 15.73
CA LEU A 156 -10.60 -21.57 14.85
C LEU A 156 -12.10 -21.84 14.67
N SER A 157 -12.69 -22.71 15.46
CA SER A 157 -14.12 -23.05 15.40
C SER A 157 -15.05 -21.87 15.69
N TYR A 158 -14.52 -20.79 16.26
CA TYR A 158 -15.25 -19.55 16.52
C TYR A 158 -15.49 -18.71 15.24
N LEU A 159 -14.79 -18.99 14.13
CA LEU A 159 -14.96 -18.24 12.89
C LEU A 159 -16.32 -18.51 12.27
N SER A 160 -17.11 -17.46 12.08
CA SER A 160 -18.45 -17.57 11.55
C SER A 160 -18.45 -18.01 10.07
N PRO A 161 -19.48 -18.76 9.62
CA PRO A 161 -19.64 -19.09 8.20
C PRO A 161 -19.75 -17.82 7.31
N THR A 162 -20.33 -16.76 7.84
CA THR A 162 -20.44 -15.46 7.15
C THR A 162 -19.07 -14.86 6.88
N PHE A 163 -18.17 -14.89 7.86
CA PHE A 163 -16.78 -14.44 7.67
C PHE A 163 -16.07 -15.28 6.63
N LEU A 164 -16.12 -16.60 6.74
CA LEU A 164 -15.45 -17.52 5.80
C LEU A 164 -15.94 -17.32 4.36
N SER A 165 -17.24 -17.10 4.17
CA SER A 165 -17.80 -16.83 2.84
C SER A 165 -17.35 -15.45 2.30
N SER A 166 -17.19 -14.46 3.17
CA SER A 166 -16.77 -13.11 2.76
C SER A 166 -15.30 -13.02 2.30
N LEU A 167 -14.46 -13.99 2.70
CA LEU A 167 -13.04 -14.01 2.35
C LEU A 167 -12.81 -14.02 0.84
N SER A 168 -13.53 -14.88 0.11
CA SER A 168 -13.36 -15.03 -1.34
C SER A 168 -13.73 -13.76 -2.09
N ASP A 169 -14.65 -12.96 -1.54
CA ASP A 169 -15.14 -11.72 -2.13
C ASP A 169 -14.41 -10.48 -1.64
N SER A 170 -13.57 -10.62 -0.62
CA SER A 170 -12.87 -9.49 -0.02
C SER A 170 -12.00 -8.73 -1.02
N THR A 171 -12.09 -7.41 -0.99
CA THR A 171 -11.27 -6.53 -1.82
C THR A 171 -9.78 -6.72 -1.54
N LEU A 172 -9.40 -7.05 -0.29
CA LEU A 172 -8.02 -7.30 0.10
C LEU A 172 -7.38 -8.43 -0.70
N LEU A 173 -8.08 -9.56 -0.87
CA LEU A 173 -7.56 -10.73 -1.60
C LEU A 173 -7.62 -10.53 -3.12
N ARG A 174 -8.61 -9.80 -3.63
CA ARG A 174 -8.79 -9.56 -5.07
C ARG A 174 -7.95 -8.39 -5.60
N ARG A 175 -7.73 -7.34 -4.81
CA ARG A 175 -7.08 -6.09 -5.22
C ARG A 175 -5.98 -5.65 -4.26
N GLY A 176 -4.96 -6.48 -4.11
CA GLY A 176 -3.87 -6.27 -3.16
C GLY A 176 -3.13 -4.93 -3.28
N ARG A 177 -3.22 -4.22 -4.42
CA ARG A 177 -2.53 -2.93 -4.64
C ARG A 177 -3.34 -1.69 -4.24
N LEU A 178 -4.62 -1.84 -3.92
CA LEU A 178 -5.45 -0.71 -3.50
C LEU A 178 -5.15 -0.38 -2.02
N SER A 179 -4.77 0.87 -1.74
CA SER A 179 -4.30 1.29 -0.40
C SER A 179 -5.43 1.61 0.58
N VAL A 180 -6.59 2.01 0.08
CA VAL A 180 -7.81 2.19 0.86
C VAL A 180 -8.89 1.35 0.21
N GLN A 181 -9.56 0.50 0.99
CA GLN A 181 -10.49 -0.50 0.48
C GLN A 181 -11.76 -0.54 1.33
N PRO A 182 -12.94 -0.72 0.73
CA PRO A 182 -14.13 -1.05 1.49
C PRO A 182 -14.04 -2.47 2.05
N CYS A 183 -14.60 -2.66 3.22
CA CYS A 183 -14.79 -3.95 3.86
C CYS A 183 -16.27 -4.23 4.06
N GLU A 184 -16.70 -5.45 3.78
CA GLU A 184 -17.98 -5.95 4.28
C GLU A 184 -17.90 -6.12 5.79
N GLU A 185 -19.00 -5.85 6.50
CA GLU A 185 -19.06 -5.97 7.96
C GLU A 185 -18.63 -7.35 8.47
N GLY A 186 -19.10 -8.42 7.82
CA GLY A 186 -18.72 -9.79 8.17
C GLY A 186 -17.22 -10.06 8.04
N PHE A 187 -16.55 -9.45 7.04
CA PHE A 187 -15.10 -9.54 6.90
C PHE A 187 -14.39 -8.75 8.00
N PHE A 188 -14.87 -7.54 8.29
CA PHE A 188 -14.29 -6.69 9.33
C PHE A 188 -14.35 -7.36 10.70
N GLU A 189 -15.54 -7.81 11.11
CA GLU A 189 -15.77 -8.45 12.41
C GLU A 189 -14.98 -9.76 12.54
N GLY A 190 -14.95 -10.59 11.51
CA GLY A 190 -14.17 -11.83 11.56
C GLY A 190 -12.67 -11.59 11.71
N VAL A 191 -12.11 -10.60 11.01
CA VAL A 191 -10.69 -10.23 11.18
C VAL A 191 -10.43 -9.63 12.57
N ARG A 192 -11.35 -8.80 13.08
CA ARG A 192 -11.27 -8.25 14.44
C ARG A 192 -11.28 -9.37 15.49
N GLU A 193 -12.23 -10.30 15.40
CA GLU A 193 -12.32 -11.44 16.31
C GLU A 193 -11.08 -12.33 16.27
N MET A 194 -10.54 -12.59 15.07
CA MET A 194 -9.25 -13.28 14.92
C MET A 194 -8.15 -12.53 15.68
N GLY A 195 -8.03 -11.24 15.46
CA GLY A 195 -7.01 -10.42 16.11
C GLY A 195 -7.12 -10.36 17.63
N GLU A 196 -8.31 -10.52 18.18
CA GLU A 196 -8.58 -10.57 19.64
C GLU A 196 -8.30 -11.95 20.25
N ARG A 197 -8.64 -13.03 19.53
CA ARG A 197 -8.63 -14.42 20.07
C ARG A 197 -7.40 -15.23 19.68
N GLY A 198 -6.79 -15.00 18.50
CA GLY A 198 -5.70 -15.84 18.01
C GLY A 198 -6.17 -17.26 17.68
N GLY A 199 -5.28 -18.23 17.89
CA GLY A 199 -5.58 -19.66 17.77
C GLY A 199 -5.07 -20.34 16.50
N TRP A 200 -4.30 -19.65 15.68
CA TRP A 200 -3.67 -20.20 14.47
C TRP A 200 -2.16 -20.42 14.60
N GLU A 201 -1.57 -20.08 15.74
CA GLU A 201 -0.13 -20.07 15.96
C GLU A 201 0.48 -21.45 15.73
N ASP A 202 -0.21 -22.51 16.17
CA ASP A 202 0.19 -23.90 16.03
C ASP A 202 -0.28 -24.56 14.73
N TRP A 203 -1.07 -23.86 13.92
CA TRP A 203 -1.54 -24.37 12.64
C TRP A 203 -0.46 -24.28 11.56
N GLU A 204 -0.37 -25.30 10.69
CA GLU A 204 0.68 -25.35 9.64
C GLU A 204 0.44 -24.39 8.45
N TRP A 205 -0.39 -23.36 8.61
CA TRP A 205 -0.70 -22.39 7.55
C TRP A 205 0.53 -21.71 6.93
N LYS A 206 1.62 -21.52 7.70
CA LYS A 206 2.88 -20.91 7.20
C LYS A 206 3.57 -21.74 6.12
N LYS A 207 3.41 -23.07 6.14
CA LYS A 207 4.01 -23.99 5.15
C LYS A 207 3.28 -23.93 3.82
N ALA A 208 1.96 -23.77 3.81
CA ALA A 208 1.16 -23.67 2.58
C ALA A 208 1.42 -22.38 1.79
N ALA A 209 1.65 -21.26 2.47
CA ALA A 209 1.94 -19.97 1.83
C ALA A 209 3.33 -19.90 1.17
N GLY A 210 4.28 -20.77 1.57
CA GLY A 210 5.66 -20.79 1.05
C GLY A 210 5.86 -21.54 -0.28
N ALA A 211 4.86 -22.22 -0.82
CA ALA A 211 5.00 -23.12 -1.97
C ALA A 211 5.05 -22.44 -3.35
N LYS A 212 4.96 -21.14 -3.46
CA LYS A 212 5.23 -20.42 -4.73
C LYS A 212 6.71 -20.07 -4.85
N LYS A 213 7.56 -21.10 -5.05
CA LYS A 213 8.88 -20.89 -5.66
C LYS A 213 8.65 -20.30 -7.05
N GLY A 214 9.06 -19.03 -7.22
CA GLY A 214 9.04 -18.37 -8.50
C GLY A 214 9.78 -19.20 -9.53
N VAL A 215 9.12 -19.54 -10.62
CA VAL A 215 9.75 -19.98 -11.84
C VAL A 215 10.59 -18.80 -12.33
N LYS A 216 11.88 -18.83 -12.01
CA LYS A 216 12.88 -17.96 -12.65
C LYS A 216 12.90 -18.37 -14.12
N GLY A 217 12.24 -17.61 -14.97
CA GLY A 217 12.43 -17.67 -16.41
C GLY A 217 13.93 -17.44 -16.68
N LYS A 218 14.61 -18.49 -17.13
CA LYS A 218 15.95 -18.40 -17.71
C LYS A 218 15.84 -17.53 -18.96
N ARG A 219 16.23 -16.28 -18.84
CA ARG A 219 16.52 -15.43 -19.99
C ARG A 219 17.81 -15.97 -20.59
N ALA A 220 17.73 -16.60 -21.75
CA ALA A 220 18.86 -17.07 -22.52
C ALA A 220 19.80 -15.89 -22.78
N LYS A 221 21.02 -15.99 -22.26
CA LYS A 221 22.14 -15.12 -22.57
C LYS A 221 22.61 -15.50 -23.97
N LYS A 222 22.40 -14.63 -24.93
CA LYS A 222 22.98 -14.75 -26.27
C LYS A 222 24.45 -14.34 -26.13
N GLU A 223 25.34 -15.30 -26.26
CA GLU A 223 26.77 -15.10 -26.40
C GLU A 223 27.01 -14.32 -27.70
N VAL A 224 27.70 -13.21 -27.56
CA VAL A 224 28.31 -12.51 -28.69
C VAL A 224 29.77 -12.90 -28.65
N GLU A 225 30.22 -13.64 -29.69
CA GLU A 225 31.60 -13.95 -29.99
C GLU A 225 32.40 -12.65 -30.13
N GLU A 226 33.43 -12.53 -29.30
CA GLU A 226 34.54 -11.60 -29.51
C GLU A 226 35.42 -12.13 -30.63
N VAL A 227 35.57 -11.32 -31.68
CA VAL A 227 36.59 -11.51 -32.70
C VAL A 227 37.77 -10.63 -32.30
N GLU A 228 38.87 -11.28 -31.96
CA GLU A 228 40.19 -10.66 -31.82
C GLU A 228 40.64 -10.17 -33.17
N GLU A 229 41.07 -8.91 -33.29
CA GLU A 229 41.97 -8.43 -34.33
C GLU A 229 43.19 -7.80 -33.67
N GLU A 230 44.34 -8.34 -34.09
CA GLU A 230 45.68 -8.06 -33.62
C GLU A 230 46.21 -6.69 -34.08
N ASP A 231 47.14 -6.22 -33.31
CA ASP A 231 48.07 -5.11 -33.41
C ASP A 231 48.60 -4.78 -34.78
N VAL A 232 48.85 -3.49 -35.06
CA VAL A 232 50.06 -2.98 -35.69
C VAL A 232 50.38 -1.56 -35.22
N ASP A 233 51.66 -1.42 -34.81
CA ASP A 233 52.42 -0.25 -34.42
C ASP A 233 52.34 1.00 -35.29
N GLY A 234 52.54 2.17 -34.67
CA GLY A 234 52.87 3.40 -35.39
C GLY A 234 53.13 4.61 -34.47
N GLU A 235 54.39 4.77 -34.16
CA GLU A 235 55.03 5.84 -33.38
C GLU A 235 54.85 7.27 -33.93
N LYS A 236 55.16 8.23 -33.02
CA LYS A 236 55.68 9.63 -33.14
C LYS A 236 54.59 10.72 -33.20
N GLY A 237 54.65 11.65 -32.31
CA GLY A 237 55.59 12.66 -31.97
C GLY A 237 54.92 14.00 -31.81
N GLY A 238 55.26 14.74 -30.79
CA GLY A 238 55.52 16.18 -30.91
C GLY A 238 54.49 17.12 -30.28
N GLU A 239 54.87 17.62 -29.13
CA GLU A 239 55.09 19.03 -28.76
C GLU A 239 53.86 19.97 -28.56
N GLU A 240 53.72 20.36 -27.29
CA GLU A 240 53.84 21.74 -26.74
C GLU A 240 52.96 22.86 -27.29
N GLY A 241 52.35 23.56 -26.39
CA GLY A 241 51.75 24.89 -26.65
C GLY A 241 50.91 25.41 -25.48
N GLU A 242 51.64 25.91 -24.50
CA GLU A 242 51.20 26.86 -23.44
C GLU A 242 50.47 28.11 -23.96
N LYS A 243 49.74 28.72 -23.04
CA LYS A 243 49.52 30.13 -22.70
C LYS A 243 48.04 30.50 -22.64
N GLU A 244 47.65 30.83 -21.39
CA GLU A 244 47.48 32.19 -20.83
C GLU A 244 46.48 33.08 -21.60
N ALA A 245 45.58 33.76 -21.06
CA ALA A 245 45.35 34.47 -19.84
C ALA A 245 44.12 35.40 -19.98
N MET A 246 43.59 35.81 -18.86
CA MET A 246 43.01 37.14 -18.57
C MET A 246 41.89 37.68 -19.50
N GLY A 247 40.84 38.19 -18.98
CA GLY A 247 40.61 39.01 -17.85
C GLY A 247 39.32 39.83 -17.96
N ARG A 248 38.86 40.20 -16.83
CA ARG A 248 38.23 41.47 -16.46
C ARG A 248 36.79 41.78 -16.90
N ARG A 249 35.92 41.85 -15.84
CA ARG A 249 35.35 43.11 -15.25
C ARG A 249 34.45 43.90 -16.21
N SER A 250 33.25 44.29 -15.82
CA SER A 250 32.88 45.29 -14.83
C SER A 250 31.36 45.55 -14.90
N LYS A 251 30.66 45.52 -13.77
CA LYS A 251 29.98 46.64 -13.10
C LYS A 251 28.91 47.47 -13.84
N ARG A 252 27.85 47.59 -13.14
CA ARG A 252 27.01 48.74 -12.72
C ARG A 252 25.59 48.68 -13.23
N ALA A 253 24.63 48.61 -12.40
CA ALA A 253 24.10 49.50 -11.36
C ALA A 253 23.00 50.43 -11.87
N LYS A 254 21.88 50.30 -11.20
CA LYS A 254 20.96 51.34 -10.73
C LYS A 254 19.90 51.96 -11.66
N LYS A 255 18.76 51.95 -11.05
CA LYS A 255 17.71 52.98 -10.89
C LYS A 255 16.58 52.99 -11.94
N ALA A 256 15.42 52.73 -11.58
CA ALA A 256 14.38 53.61 -11.01
C ALA A 256 13.28 52.71 -10.47
#